data_8f40427cf9e3236c22667397133c697e
#
_entry.id   8f40427cf9e3236c22667397133c697e
#
_cell.length_a   1.000
_cell.length_b   1.000
_cell.length_c   1.000
_cell.angle_alpha   90.00
_cell.angle_beta   90.00
_cell.angle_gamma   90.00
#
_symmetry.space_group_name_H-M   'P 1'
#
loop_
_entity.id
_entity.type
_entity.pdbx_description
1 polymer ?
#
loop_
_entity_poly.entity_id
_entity_poly.type
_entity_poly.pdbx_seq_one_letter_code
_entity_poly.pdbx_strand_id
1 'polypeptide(L)'
;AKNKLGWEVGYAPIELTSNGANSLLFNNFSSSFYAAETHQDIVHELPAKCTILAKNNMGIQSFSYNDHIFGVQFHPEFNQMILDCYIKLRSGSNIDIIYPNKKNINISSLIFKNFINKF
;
A
#
# COMPACT_ATOMS: atom_id res chain seq x y z
N ALA A 1 -4.32 1.60 14.77
CA ALA A 1 -5.68 1.26 15.22
C ALA A 1 -6.32 0.28 14.25
N LYS A 2 -7.25 -0.50 14.73
CA LYS A 2 -8.02 -1.43 13.88
C LYS A 2 -8.93 -0.65 12.94
N ASN A 3 -8.97 -1.07 11.69
CA ASN A 3 -9.88 -0.50 10.71
C ASN A 3 -11.31 -0.96 11.01
N LYS A 4 -12.23 0.00 11.21
CA LYS A 4 -13.64 -0.30 11.42
C LYS A 4 -14.29 -0.97 10.22
N LEU A 5 -13.71 -0.81 9.03
CA LEU A 5 -14.16 -1.45 7.79
C LEU A 5 -13.67 -2.90 7.67
N GLY A 6 -12.85 -3.37 8.61
CA GLY A 6 -12.34 -4.73 8.63
C GLY A 6 -10.97 -4.89 8.00
N TRP A 7 -10.64 -6.12 7.61
CA TRP A 7 -9.38 -6.45 6.97
C TRP A 7 -9.33 -5.95 5.53
N GLU A 8 -8.15 -5.46 5.14
CA GLU A 8 -7.84 -5.18 3.73
C GLU A 8 -6.91 -6.29 3.23
N VAL A 9 -7.39 -7.14 2.33
CA VAL A 9 -6.65 -8.30 1.82
C VAL A 9 -6.88 -8.44 0.32
N GLY A 10 -5.81 -8.57 -0.44
CA GLY A 10 -5.84 -8.85 -1.88
C GLY A 10 -5.10 -7.84 -2.73
N TYR A 11 -5.56 -7.71 -3.97
CA TYR A 11 -5.02 -6.81 -5.02
C TYR A 11 -5.69 -5.45 -4.90
N ALA A 12 -5.21 -4.61 -3.99
CA ALA A 12 -5.88 -3.37 -3.65
C ALA A 12 -5.54 -2.22 -4.59
N PRO A 13 -6.53 -1.40 -4.97
CA PRO A 13 -6.26 -0.17 -5.70
C PRO A 13 -5.67 0.88 -4.75
N ILE A 14 -4.65 1.59 -5.22
CA ILE A 14 -3.95 2.64 -4.47
C ILE A 14 -3.93 3.89 -5.33
N GLU A 15 -4.25 5.03 -4.74
CA GLU A 15 -4.19 6.33 -5.42
C GLU A 15 -3.13 7.22 -4.78
N LEU A 16 -2.27 7.82 -5.61
CA LEU A 16 -1.34 8.84 -5.14
C LEU A 16 -2.08 10.16 -4.91
N THR A 17 -1.72 10.84 -3.82
CA THR A 17 -2.09 12.25 -3.65
C THR A 17 -1.20 13.11 -4.55
N SER A 18 -1.49 14.41 -4.65
CA SER A 18 -0.59 15.32 -5.38
C SER A 18 0.81 15.33 -4.75
N ASN A 19 0.90 15.23 -3.43
CA ASN A 19 2.18 15.12 -2.73
C ASN A 19 2.89 13.80 -3.07
N GLY A 20 2.14 12.69 -3.17
CA GLY A 20 2.69 11.40 -3.58
C GLY A 20 3.22 11.42 -5.00
N ALA A 21 2.48 12.02 -5.93
CA ALA A 21 2.90 12.16 -7.31
C ALA A 21 4.20 12.97 -7.47
N ASN A 22 4.45 13.90 -6.55
CA ASN A 22 5.67 14.72 -6.54
C ASN A 22 6.79 14.14 -5.67
N SER A 23 6.53 13.02 -4.98
CA SER A 23 7.54 12.38 -4.14
C SER A 23 8.49 11.51 -4.96
N LEU A 24 9.78 11.58 -4.64
CA LEU A 24 10.77 10.70 -5.26
C LEU A 24 10.51 9.22 -4.95
N LEU A 25 9.84 8.92 -3.83
CA LEU A 25 9.48 7.56 -3.47
C LEU A 25 8.59 6.90 -4.53
N PHE A 26 7.70 7.68 -5.14
CA PHE A 26 6.76 7.21 -6.17
C PHE A 26 7.17 7.64 -7.58
N ASN A 27 8.45 7.93 -7.78
CA ASN A 27 8.97 8.25 -9.10
C ASN A 27 8.69 7.09 -10.08
N ASN A 28 8.19 7.41 -11.26
CA ASN A 28 7.79 6.46 -12.30
C ASN A 28 6.54 5.61 -11.96
N PHE A 29 5.84 5.92 -10.88
CA PHE A 29 4.54 5.32 -10.60
C PHE A 29 3.44 6.03 -11.39
N SER A 30 2.42 5.26 -11.79
CA SER A 30 1.15 5.83 -12.25
C SER A 30 0.43 6.47 -11.07
N SER A 31 -0.46 7.44 -11.32
CA SER A 31 -1.27 8.06 -10.25
C SER A 31 -2.17 7.07 -9.54
N SER A 32 -2.53 5.98 -10.20
CA SER A 32 -3.26 4.84 -9.63
C SER A 32 -2.51 3.56 -9.96
N PHE A 33 -2.41 2.67 -9.00
CA PHE A 33 -1.77 1.36 -9.19
C PHE A 33 -2.38 0.35 -8.23
N TYR A 34 -2.03 -0.92 -8.42
CA TYR A 34 -2.47 -2.00 -7.53
C TYR A 34 -1.29 -2.51 -6.72
N ALA A 35 -1.55 -2.84 -5.46
CA ALA A 35 -0.55 -3.37 -4.55
C ALA A 35 -1.14 -4.49 -3.69
N ALA A 36 -0.28 -5.33 -3.14
CA ALA A 36 -0.68 -6.39 -2.24
C ALA A 36 -1.01 -5.82 -0.86
N GLU A 37 -2.16 -6.15 -0.35
CA GLU A 37 -2.59 -5.76 0.99
C GLU A 37 -2.93 -6.97 1.82
N THR A 38 -2.54 -6.95 3.10
CA THR A 38 -2.96 -7.89 4.10
C THR A 38 -2.77 -7.27 5.48
N HIS A 39 -3.77 -6.52 5.94
CA HIS A 39 -3.73 -5.88 7.26
C HIS A 39 -5.14 -5.56 7.75
N GLN A 40 -5.27 -5.43 9.04
CA GLN A 40 -6.48 -4.96 9.71
C GLN A 40 -6.27 -3.57 10.30
N ASP A 41 -5.06 -3.28 10.76
CA ASP A 41 -4.75 -1.97 11.34
C ASP A 41 -4.57 -0.93 10.25
N ILE A 42 -4.95 0.30 10.56
CA ILE A 42 -4.78 1.46 9.67
C ILE A 42 -4.08 2.59 10.41
N VAL A 43 -3.47 3.45 9.63
CA VAL A 43 -2.98 4.74 10.13
C VAL A 43 -4.18 5.66 10.21
N HIS A 44 -4.69 5.90 11.43
CA HIS A 44 -5.89 6.70 11.65
C HIS A 44 -5.59 8.20 11.63
N GLU A 45 -4.50 8.59 12.28
CA GLU A 45 -4.06 9.99 12.35
C GLU A 45 -2.55 10.06 12.15
N LEU A 46 -2.11 11.14 11.51
CA LEU A 46 -0.70 11.43 11.33
C LEU A 46 -0.30 12.66 12.14
N PRO A 47 0.94 12.70 12.70
CA PRO A 47 1.50 13.91 13.27
C PRO A 47 1.49 15.07 12.27
N ALA A 48 1.52 16.30 12.77
CA ALA A 48 1.37 17.51 11.96
C ALA A 48 2.45 17.64 10.85
N LYS A 49 3.63 17.06 11.05
CA LYS A 49 4.74 17.13 10.09
C LYS A 49 4.69 16.01 9.03
N CYS A 50 3.71 15.14 9.08
CA CYS A 50 3.54 14.08 8.12
C CYS A 50 2.74 14.53 6.92
N THR A 51 3.06 13.97 5.77
CA THR A 51 2.39 14.23 4.49
C THR A 51 1.82 12.92 3.96
N ILE A 52 0.56 12.93 3.57
CA ILE A 52 -0.10 11.77 2.96
C ILE A 52 0.36 11.67 1.51
N LEU A 53 0.94 10.53 1.13
CA LEU A 53 1.44 10.29 -0.23
C LEU A 53 0.49 9.42 -1.05
N ALA A 54 -0.22 8.50 -0.42
CA ALA A 54 -1.14 7.59 -1.10
C ALA A 54 -2.29 7.19 -0.18
N LYS A 55 -3.43 6.88 -0.77
CA LYS A 55 -4.63 6.49 -0.04
C LYS A 55 -5.53 5.59 -0.90
N ASN A 56 -6.51 4.96 -0.26
CA ASN A 56 -7.64 4.31 -0.90
C ASN A 56 -8.85 4.37 0.03
N ASN A 57 -9.94 3.65 -0.32
CA ASN A 57 -11.17 3.65 0.47
C ASN A 57 -11.01 3.10 1.88
N MET A 58 -9.96 2.31 2.12
CA MET A 58 -9.71 1.71 3.44
C MET A 58 -8.88 2.62 4.34
N GLY A 59 -8.23 3.64 3.80
CA GLY A 59 -7.47 4.59 4.59
C GLY A 59 -6.16 5.04 3.94
N ILE A 60 -5.27 5.58 4.76
CA ILE A 60 -3.96 6.06 4.36
C ILE A 60 -3.07 4.87 4.01
N GLN A 61 -2.44 4.91 2.83
CA GLN A 61 -1.62 3.83 2.32
C GLN A 61 -0.12 4.15 2.32
N SER A 62 0.24 5.43 2.32
CA SER A 62 1.63 5.86 2.41
C SER A 62 1.71 7.28 2.94
N PHE A 63 2.78 7.54 3.67
CA PHE A 63 3.06 8.87 4.22
C PHE A 63 4.56 9.11 4.31
N SER A 64 4.95 10.38 4.46
CA SER A 64 6.32 10.77 4.77
C SER A 64 6.36 11.66 6.01
N TYR A 65 7.50 11.63 6.68
CA TYR A 65 7.82 12.52 7.78
C TYR A 65 9.17 13.18 7.48
N ASN A 66 9.19 14.51 7.37
CA ASN A 66 10.40 15.29 7.08
C ASN A 66 11.17 14.82 5.84
N ASP A 67 10.51 14.24 4.85
CA ASP A 67 11.10 13.71 3.60
C ASP A 67 12.20 12.66 3.78
N HIS A 68 12.36 12.13 4.98
CA HIS A 68 13.39 11.13 5.30
C HIS A 68 12.81 9.82 5.81
N ILE A 69 11.63 9.84 6.41
CA ILE A 69 10.96 8.67 6.95
C ILE A 69 9.70 8.43 6.11
N PHE A 70 9.56 7.20 5.61
CA PHE A 70 8.42 6.82 4.78
C PHE A 70 7.74 5.61 5.36
N GLY A 71 6.42 5.62 5.32
CA GLY A 71 5.61 4.48 5.68
C GLY A 71 4.74 4.06 4.52
N VAL A 72 4.58 2.76 4.34
CA VAL A 72 3.64 2.17 3.40
C VAL A 72 2.84 1.09 4.11
N GLN A 73 1.55 1.01 3.79
CA GLN A 73 0.64 0.03 4.36
C GLN A 73 0.60 -1.24 3.54
N PHE A 74 0.79 -1.13 2.23
CA PHE A 74 0.84 -2.27 1.32
C PHE A 74 2.18 -3.00 1.41
N HIS A 75 2.24 -4.19 0.80
CA HIS A 75 3.43 -5.04 0.79
C HIS A 75 4.16 -4.96 -0.56
N PRO A 76 5.10 -4.01 -0.74
CA PRO A 76 5.84 -3.90 -2.00
C PRO A 76 6.77 -5.10 -2.26
N GLU A 77 7.08 -5.89 -1.23
CA GLU A 77 7.89 -7.09 -1.35
C GLU A 77 7.11 -8.28 -1.93
N PHE A 78 5.78 -8.23 -1.96
CA PHE A 78 4.97 -9.32 -2.50
C PHE A 78 4.97 -9.27 -4.02
N ASN A 79 5.17 -10.45 -4.64
CA ASN A 79 4.84 -10.65 -6.05
C ASN A 79 3.47 -11.35 -6.16
N GLN A 80 2.99 -11.55 -7.37
CA GLN A 80 1.69 -12.16 -7.62
C GLN A 80 1.59 -13.56 -7.04
N MET A 81 2.65 -14.37 -7.16
CA MET A 81 2.67 -15.73 -6.65
C MET A 81 2.52 -15.75 -5.12
N ILE A 82 3.23 -14.88 -4.42
CA ILE A 82 3.17 -14.78 -2.96
C ILE A 82 1.79 -14.34 -2.52
N LEU A 83 1.21 -13.35 -3.18
CA LEU A 83 -0.13 -12.86 -2.84
C LEU A 83 -1.19 -13.94 -3.10
N ASP A 84 -1.11 -14.65 -4.21
CA ASP A 84 -2.04 -15.75 -4.52
C ASP A 84 -1.96 -16.85 -3.47
N CYS A 85 -0.77 -17.22 -3.04
CA CYS A 85 -0.57 -18.20 -1.96
C CYS A 85 -1.18 -17.70 -0.65
N TYR A 86 -0.99 -16.42 -0.33
CA TYR A 86 -1.53 -15.81 0.87
C TYR A 86 -3.06 -15.81 0.86
N ILE A 87 -3.67 -15.44 -0.26
CA ILE A 87 -5.12 -15.45 -0.43
C ILE A 87 -5.67 -16.87 -0.24
N LYS A 88 -5.00 -17.87 -0.82
CA LYS A 88 -5.38 -19.27 -0.65
C LYS A 88 -5.38 -19.70 0.81
N LEU A 89 -4.33 -19.35 1.55
CA LEU A 89 -4.22 -19.67 2.96
C LEU A 89 -5.32 -19.00 3.79
N ARG A 90 -5.73 -17.80 3.41
CA ARG A 90 -6.74 -17.03 4.11
C ARG A 90 -8.17 -17.43 3.74
N SER A 91 -8.41 -18.04 2.59
CA SER A 91 -9.75 -18.38 2.11
C SER A 91 -10.49 -19.39 3.01
N GLY A 92 -9.76 -20.14 3.83
CA GLY A 92 -10.34 -21.05 4.82
C GLY A 92 -10.60 -20.41 6.19
N SER A 93 -10.30 -19.11 6.35
CA SER A 93 -10.50 -18.38 7.61
C SER A 93 -11.77 -17.54 7.55
N ASN A 94 -12.14 -16.89 8.68
CA ASN A 94 -13.29 -15.99 8.75
C ASN A 94 -12.99 -14.59 8.20
N ILE A 95 -11.89 -14.42 7.46
CA ILE A 95 -11.47 -13.14 6.89
C ILE A 95 -11.89 -13.07 5.43
N ASP A 96 -12.71 -12.08 5.11
CA ASP A 96 -13.13 -11.81 3.73
C ASP A 96 -11.98 -11.27 2.90
N ILE A 97 -11.86 -11.77 1.66
CA ILE A 97 -10.92 -11.24 0.68
C ILE A 97 -11.66 -10.21 -0.15
N ILE A 98 -11.42 -8.93 0.12
CA ILE A 98 -12.19 -7.84 -0.51
C ILE A 98 -11.68 -7.46 -1.90
N TYR A 99 -10.45 -7.87 -2.27
CA TYR A 99 -9.87 -7.61 -3.60
C TYR A 99 -9.37 -8.92 -4.22
N PRO A 100 -10.28 -9.84 -4.60
CA PRO A 100 -9.87 -11.18 -5.05
C PRO A 100 -9.37 -11.21 -6.49
N ASN A 101 -9.69 -10.21 -7.31
CA ASN A 101 -9.37 -10.22 -8.74
C ASN A 101 -7.92 -9.88 -8.98
N LYS A 102 -7.22 -10.73 -9.72
CA LYS A 102 -5.81 -10.55 -10.03
C LYS A 102 -5.56 -9.26 -10.80
N LYS A 103 -4.54 -8.52 -10.36
CA LYS A 103 -4.05 -7.30 -11.00
C LYS A 103 -2.53 -7.35 -11.01
N ASN A 104 -1.92 -6.57 -11.90
CA ASN A 104 -0.47 -6.43 -11.93
C ASN A 104 -0.01 -5.57 -10.74
N ILE A 105 0.74 -6.16 -9.82
CA ILE A 105 1.28 -5.48 -8.64
C ILE A 105 2.80 -5.28 -8.72
N ASN A 106 3.41 -5.56 -9.85
CA ASN A 106 4.87 -5.51 -9.99
C ASN A 106 5.43 -4.10 -9.80
N ILE A 107 4.64 -3.06 -10.14
CA ILE A 107 5.10 -1.68 -9.99
C ILE A 107 5.43 -1.33 -8.54
N SER A 108 4.77 -1.95 -7.57
CA SER A 108 4.97 -1.60 -6.15
C SER A 108 6.40 -1.84 -5.68
N SER A 109 7.11 -2.81 -6.25
CA SER A 109 8.50 -3.10 -5.88
C SER A 109 9.48 -1.99 -6.30
N LEU A 110 9.08 -1.12 -7.22
CA LEU A 110 9.89 0.03 -7.65
C LEU A 110 10.19 0.98 -6.47
N ILE A 111 9.39 0.91 -5.43
CA ILE A 111 9.57 1.73 -4.23
C ILE A 111 10.94 1.51 -3.58
N PHE A 112 11.43 0.28 -3.58
CA PHE A 112 12.76 -0.05 -3.03
C PHE A 112 13.87 0.64 -3.79
N LYS A 113 13.83 0.58 -5.13
CA LYS A 113 14.79 1.24 -5.99
C LYS A 113 14.74 2.76 -5.81
N ASN A 114 13.54 3.32 -5.77
CA ASN A 114 13.35 4.75 -5.58
C ASN A 114 13.91 5.22 -4.24
N PHE A 115 13.66 4.44 -3.18
CA PHE A 115 14.16 4.76 -1.85
C PHE A 115 15.69 4.74 -1.80
N ILE A 116 16.31 3.70 -2.37
CA ILE A 116 17.77 3.57 -2.40
C ILE A 116 18.41 4.70 -3.22
N ASN A 117 17.82 5.05 -4.35
CA ASN A 117 18.36 6.10 -5.22
C ASN A 117 18.20 7.50 -4.63
N LYS A 118 17.24 7.71 -3.71
CA LYS A 118 17.05 8.99 -3.04
C LYS A 118 18.17 9.28 -2.03
N PHE A 119 18.69 8.24 -1.42
CA PHE A 119 19.69 8.30 -0.38
C PHE A 119 20.98 7.58 -0.82
#